data_a36dc5100aea3d9283faefc771e6487a
#
_entry.id   a36dc5100aea3d9283faefc771e6487a
#
_cell.length_a   1.000
_cell.length_b   1.000
_cell.length_c   1.000
_cell.angle_alpha   90.00
_cell.angle_beta   90.00
_cell.angle_gamma   90.00
#
_symmetry.space_group_name_H-M   'P 1'
#
loop_
_entity.id
_entity.type
_entity.pdbx_description
1 polymer ?
#
loop_
_entity_poly.entity_id
_entity_poly.type
_entity_poly.pdbx_seq_one_letter_code
_entity_poly.pdbx_strand_id
1 'polypeptide(L)'
;MGYSGFAFYAMRSLDKRFKTFDSEGTVFGSISKKDFQNLPVIEVSEGLLRVYDSITSSLDTQIVNNELIVRSLTALRDTLLPRLISGQLRLPEAQALVEESVDA
;
A
#
# COMPACT_ATOMS: atom_id res chain seq x y z
N MET A 1 -8.00 16.25 -14.60
CA MET A 1 -7.63 14.96 -13.99
C MET A 1 -6.20 15.07 -13.49
N GLY A 2 -6.01 14.75 -12.23
CA GLY A 2 -4.67 14.70 -11.65
C GLY A 2 -3.99 13.36 -11.93
N TYR A 3 -2.71 13.40 -12.21
CA TYR A 3 -1.86 12.21 -12.35
C TYR A 3 -1.34 11.79 -10.97
N SER A 4 -2.24 11.32 -10.13
CA SER A 4 -1.94 10.99 -8.73
C SER A 4 -0.91 9.86 -8.58
N GLY A 5 -0.93 8.87 -9.47
CA GLY A 5 0.05 7.80 -9.49
C GLY A 5 1.47 8.33 -9.72
N PHE A 6 1.66 9.15 -10.74
CA PHE A 6 2.96 9.78 -11.01
C PHE A 6 3.42 10.65 -9.83
N ALA A 7 2.53 11.50 -9.29
CA ALA A 7 2.85 12.35 -8.16
C ALA A 7 3.30 11.55 -6.94
N PHE A 8 2.59 10.47 -6.61
CA PHE A 8 2.94 9.60 -5.49
C PHE A 8 4.33 8.97 -5.65
N TYR A 9 4.61 8.37 -6.80
CA TYR A 9 5.91 7.71 -7.01
C TYR A 9 7.05 8.70 -7.20
N ALA A 10 6.80 9.88 -7.79
CA ALA A 10 7.77 10.98 -7.86
C ALA A 10 8.15 11.45 -6.45
N MET A 11 7.18 11.68 -5.58
CA MET A 11 7.43 12.06 -4.18
C MET A 11 8.17 10.95 -3.42
N ARG A 12 7.81 9.70 -3.63
CA ARG A 12 8.51 8.55 -3.03
C ARG A 12 9.98 8.46 -3.47
N SER A 13 10.29 8.79 -4.72
CA SER A 13 11.67 8.82 -5.21
C SER A 13 12.55 9.87 -4.52
N LEU A 14 11.94 10.89 -3.93
CA LEU A 14 12.61 11.94 -3.18
C LEU A 14 12.82 11.61 -1.69
N ASP A 15 12.55 10.39 -1.26
CA ASP A 15 12.65 9.95 0.15
C ASP A 15 14.01 10.32 0.79
N LYS A 16 15.11 10.12 0.07
CA LYS A 16 16.44 10.49 0.55
C LYS A 16 16.59 11.99 0.79
N ARG A 17 15.95 12.83 -0.03
CA ARG A 17 15.96 14.29 0.15
C ARG A 17 15.09 14.71 1.32
N PHE A 18 13.96 14.09 1.52
CA PHE A 18 13.13 14.34 2.70
C PHE A 18 13.85 13.99 3.99
N LYS A 19 14.64 12.93 4.00
CA LYS A 19 15.46 12.55 5.16
C LYS A 19 16.55 13.57 5.51
N THR A 20 17.06 14.34 4.56
CA THR A 20 18.01 15.42 4.87
C THR A 20 17.36 16.54 5.67
N PHE A 21 16.10 16.83 5.45
CA PHE A 21 15.36 17.83 6.23
C PHE A 21 15.11 17.38 7.68
N ASP A 22 15.02 16.07 7.94
CA ASP A 22 14.97 15.53 9.29
C ASP A 22 16.27 15.71 10.07
N SER A 23 17.41 15.65 9.37
CA SER A 23 18.75 15.73 9.99
C SER A 23 19.27 17.16 10.15
N GLU A 24 18.80 18.12 9.38
CA GLU A 24 19.33 19.51 9.35
C GLU A 24 18.68 20.46 10.37
N GLY A 25 18.06 19.95 11.41
CA GLY A 25 17.82 20.73 12.62
C GLY A 25 16.46 21.39 12.78
N THR A 26 15.43 20.92 12.12
CA THR A 26 14.08 21.23 12.55
C THR A 26 13.65 20.22 13.62
N VAL A 27 13.34 20.73 14.79
CA VAL A 27 13.01 19.96 16.02
C VAL A 27 11.88 18.93 15.82
N PHE A 28 11.21 18.91 14.66
CA PHE A 28 10.03 18.10 14.38
C PHE A 28 10.00 17.44 12.99
N GLY A 29 11.12 17.40 12.26
CA GLY A 29 11.14 16.78 10.93
C GLY A 29 10.17 17.42 9.94
N SER A 30 10.01 18.75 9.98
CA SER A 30 9.12 19.49 9.10
C SER A 30 9.87 20.11 7.93
N ILE A 31 9.24 20.14 6.76
CA ILE A 31 9.72 20.86 5.58
C ILE A 31 8.96 22.17 5.43
N SER A 32 9.65 23.27 5.12
CA SER A 32 8.97 24.53 4.85
C SER A 32 8.25 24.49 3.49
N LYS A 33 7.22 25.32 3.34
CA LYS A 33 6.51 25.46 2.06
C LYS A 33 7.46 25.85 0.91
N LYS A 34 8.44 26.71 1.20
CA LYS A 34 9.42 27.19 0.21
C LYS A 34 10.35 26.04 -0.22
N ASP A 35 10.83 25.25 0.73
CA ASP A 35 11.70 24.10 0.42
C ASP A 35 10.95 23.03 -0.37
N PHE A 36 9.69 22.77 -0.01
CA PHE A 36 8.83 21.87 -0.76
C PHE A 36 8.60 22.33 -2.20
N GLN A 37 8.36 23.62 -2.42
CA GLN A 37 8.19 24.18 -3.77
C GLN A 37 9.46 24.14 -4.63
N ASN A 38 10.63 24.13 -4.01
CA ASN A 38 11.92 24.06 -4.69
C ASN A 38 12.44 22.63 -4.90
N LEU A 39 11.64 21.61 -4.55
CA LEU A 39 12.03 20.22 -4.82
C LEU A 39 12.15 19.98 -6.33
N PRO A 40 13.28 19.41 -6.79
CA PRO A 40 13.45 19.11 -8.20
C PRO A 40 12.54 17.95 -8.60
N VAL A 41 11.67 18.21 -9.55
CA VAL A 41 10.78 17.19 -10.15
C VAL A 41 11.12 17.11 -11.64
N ILE A 42 11.12 15.89 -12.17
CA ILE A 42 11.35 15.66 -13.59
C ILE A 42 10.12 16.17 -14.35
N GLU A 43 10.36 17.03 -15.34
CA GLU A 43 9.31 17.44 -16.27
C GLU A 43 9.04 16.31 -17.27
N VAL A 44 7.79 15.90 -17.37
CA VAL A 44 7.37 14.77 -18.18
C VAL A 44 6.23 15.20 -19.10
N SER A 45 6.26 14.75 -20.36
CA SER A 45 5.18 15.03 -21.30
C SER A 45 3.85 14.39 -20.86
N GLU A 46 2.75 15.04 -21.20
CA GLU A 46 1.41 14.56 -20.81
C GLU A 46 1.11 13.16 -21.36
N GLY A 47 1.55 12.84 -22.57
CA GLY A 47 1.37 11.51 -23.14
C GLY A 47 2.05 10.40 -22.31
N LEU A 48 3.26 10.66 -21.86
CA LEU A 48 3.99 9.73 -21.00
C LEU A 48 3.35 9.61 -19.61
N LEU A 49 2.84 10.72 -19.07
CA LEU A 49 2.10 10.70 -17.79
C LEU A 49 0.86 9.82 -17.87
N ARG A 50 0.12 9.87 -18.96
CA ARG A 50 -1.08 9.04 -19.17
C ARG A 50 -0.74 7.55 -19.20
N VAL A 51 0.31 7.19 -19.96
CA VAL A 51 0.77 5.79 -20.02
C VAL A 51 1.24 5.31 -18.66
N TYR A 52 2.04 6.10 -17.98
CA TYR A 52 2.52 5.79 -16.64
C TYR A 52 1.37 5.59 -15.64
N ASP A 53 0.41 6.51 -15.62
CA ASP A 53 -0.75 6.45 -14.72
C ASP A 53 -1.62 5.22 -15.00
N SER A 54 -1.81 4.86 -16.26
CA SER A 54 -2.53 3.65 -16.65
C SER A 54 -1.87 2.37 -16.11
N ILE A 55 -0.55 2.27 -16.22
CA ILE A 55 0.19 1.10 -15.71
C ILE A 55 0.17 1.06 -14.18
N THR A 56 0.49 2.17 -13.52
CA THR A 56 0.54 2.23 -12.06
C THR A 56 -0.84 2.04 -11.43
N SER A 57 -1.90 2.56 -12.01
CA SER A 57 -3.27 2.36 -11.55
C SER A 57 -3.68 0.88 -11.55
N SER A 58 -3.28 0.14 -12.58
CA SER A 58 -3.52 -1.30 -12.62
C SER A 58 -2.77 -2.05 -11.52
N LEU A 59 -1.50 -1.69 -11.29
CA LEU A 59 -0.68 -2.29 -10.23
C LEU A 59 -1.22 -1.93 -8.83
N ASP A 60 -1.60 -0.69 -8.61
CA ASP A 60 -2.17 -0.23 -7.35
C ASP A 60 -3.47 -0.95 -7.02
N THR A 61 -4.31 -1.19 -8.02
CA THR A 61 -5.54 -2.00 -7.87
C THR A 61 -5.21 -3.42 -7.43
N GLN A 62 -4.21 -4.05 -8.02
CA GLN A 62 -3.76 -5.39 -7.61
C GLN A 62 -3.22 -5.41 -6.18
N ILE A 63 -2.44 -4.40 -5.79
CA ILE A 63 -1.91 -4.25 -4.43
C ILE A 63 -3.07 -4.16 -3.43
N VAL A 64 -4.05 -3.30 -3.68
CA VAL A 64 -5.23 -3.15 -2.80
C VAL A 64 -6.00 -4.46 -2.69
N ASN A 65 -6.24 -5.16 -3.80
CA ASN A 65 -6.92 -6.45 -3.78
C ASN A 65 -6.13 -7.50 -2.97
N ASN A 66 -4.82 -7.56 -3.14
CA ASN A 66 -3.97 -8.47 -2.38
C ASN A 66 -3.97 -8.14 -0.88
N GLU A 67 -3.96 -6.86 -0.51
CA GLU A 67 -4.07 -6.43 0.89
C GLU A 67 -5.40 -6.87 1.52
N LEU A 68 -6.51 -6.74 0.79
CA LEU A 68 -7.82 -7.21 1.25
C LEU A 68 -7.84 -8.73 1.46
N ILE A 69 -7.24 -9.49 0.54
CA ILE A 69 -7.09 -10.95 0.67
C ILE A 69 -6.25 -11.29 1.91
N VAL A 70 -5.12 -10.64 2.11
CA VAL A 70 -4.26 -10.85 3.30
C VAL A 70 -5.02 -10.57 4.60
N ARG A 71 -5.80 -9.49 4.66
CA ARG A 71 -6.64 -9.19 5.83
C ARG A 71 -7.68 -10.27 6.08
N SER A 72 -8.35 -10.75 5.04
CA SER A 72 -9.36 -11.82 5.16
C SER A 72 -8.74 -13.14 5.62
N LEU A 73 -7.60 -13.52 5.05
CA LEU A 73 -6.86 -14.74 5.45
C LEU A 73 -6.35 -14.64 6.89
N THR A 74 -5.86 -13.46 7.29
CA THR A 74 -5.42 -13.21 8.67
C THR A 74 -6.58 -13.35 9.65
N ALA A 75 -7.73 -12.78 9.35
CA ALA A 75 -8.93 -12.88 10.17
C ALA A 75 -9.40 -14.35 10.28
N LEU A 76 -9.39 -15.10 9.19
CA LEU A 76 -9.71 -16.54 9.20
C LEU A 76 -8.73 -17.33 10.07
N ARG A 77 -7.44 -17.11 9.91
CA ARG A 77 -6.42 -17.75 10.72
C ARG A 77 -6.64 -17.47 12.21
N ASP A 78 -6.82 -16.22 12.57
CA ASP A 78 -6.96 -15.79 13.97
C ASP A 78 -8.25 -16.28 14.62
N THR A 79 -9.28 -16.53 13.80
CA THR A 79 -10.54 -17.09 14.26
C THR A 79 -10.47 -18.61 14.41
N LEU A 80 -9.85 -19.31 13.47
CA LEU A 80 -9.83 -20.78 13.42
C LEU A 80 -8.75 -21.40 14.30
N LEU A 81 -7.59 -20.78 14.40
CA LEU A 81 -6.42 -21.34 15.08
C LEU A 81 -6.68 -21.63 16.57
N PRO A 82 -7.24 -20.71 17.36
CA PRO A 82 -7.58 -21.00 18.77
C PRO A 82 -8.60 -22.12 18.92
N ARG A 83 -9.55 -22.22 18.02
CA ARG A 83 -10.60 -23.26 18.04
C ARG A 83 -10.05 -24.64 17.68
N LEU A 84 -9.11 -24.71 16.74
CA LEU A 84 -8.38 -25.95 16.40
C LEU A 84 -7.51 -26.42 17.56
N ILE A 85 -6.75 -25.51 18.18
CA ILE A 85 -5.86 -25.82 19.30
C ILE A 85 -6.65 -26.29 20.53
N SER A 86 -7.79 -25.65 20.82
CA SER A 86 -8.66 -25.98 21.94
C SER A 86 -9.51 -27.24 21.73
N GLY A 87 -9.53 -27.79 20.50
CA GLY A 87 -10.37 -28.93 20.14
C GLY A 87 -11.86 -28.60 19.94
N GLN A 88 -12.23 -27.32 19.95
CA GLN A 88 -13.62 -26.88 19.68
C GLN A 88 -14.00 -27.09 18.21
N LEU A 89 -13.04 -27.12 17.31
CA LEU A 89 -13.21 -27.33 15.88
C LEU A 89 -12.28 -28.42 15.40
N ARG A 90 -12.82 -29.37 14.62
CA ARG A 90 -12.02 -30.43 13.99
C ARG A 90 -11.53 -29.97 12.62
N LEU A 91 -10.40 -30.56 12.17
CA LEU A 91 -9.76 -30.20 10.91
C LEU A 91 -10.71 -30.27 9.69
N PRO A 92 -11.57 -31.30 9.50
CA PRO A 92 -12.51 -31.33 8.39
C PRO A 92 -13.55 -30.20 8.43
N GLU A 93 -14.02 -29.81 9.61
CA GLU A 93 -14.96 -28.68 9.80
C GLU A 93 -14.30 -27.35 9.49
N ALA A 94 -13.06 -27.16 9.89
CA ALA A 94 -12.25 -25.97 9.57
C ALA A 94 -12.02 -25.86 8.06
N GLN A 95 -11.73 -26.96 7.40
CA GLN A 95 -11.53 -27.00 5.97
C GLN A 95 -12.83 -26.61 5.21
N ALA A 96 -13.97 -27.11 5.62
CA ALA A 96 -15.25 -26.73 5.04
C ALA A 96 -15.55 -25.23 5.19
N LEU A 97 -15.24 -24.63 6.35
CA LEU A 97 -15.41 -23.19 6.59
C LEU A 97 -14.51 -22.34 5.70
N VAL A 98 -13.27 -22.77 5.47
CA VAL A 98 -12.33 -22.07 4.59
C VAL A 98 -12.80 -22.12 3.14
N GLU A 99 -13.23 -23.28 2.66
CA GLU A 99 -13.77 -23.45 1.30
C GLU A 99 -15.01 -22.57 1.09
N GLU A 100 -15.94 -22.53 2.03
CA GLU A 100 -17.13 -21.66 1.97
C GLU A 100 -16.74 -20.17 1.93
N SER A 101 -15.70 -19.76 2.66
CA SER A 101 -15.25 -18.37 2.69
C SER A 101 -14.52 -17.95 1.42
N VAL A 102 -13.87 -18.87 0.74
CA VAL A 102 -13.11 -18.61 -0.52
C VAL A 102 -14.06 -18.59 -1.72
N ASP A 103 -15.12 -19.41 -1.71
CA ASP A 103 -16.11 -19.48 -2.79
C ASP A 103 -17.19 -18.40 -2.72
N ALA A 104 -17.22 -17.61 -1.65
CA ALA A 104 -18.19 -16.54 -1.44
C ALA A 104 -17.84 -15.24 -2.15
#